data_1186f9c1bf55495608ce244ae8163f3b
#
_entry.id   1186f9c1bf55495608ce244ae8163f3b
#
_cell.length_a   1.000
_cell.length_b   1.000
_cell.length_c   1.000
_cell.angle_alpha   90.00
_cell.angle_beta   90.00
_cell.angle_gamma   90.00
#
_symmetry.space_group_name_H-M   'P 1'
#
loop_
_entity.id
_entity.type
_entity.pdbx_description
1 polymer ?
#
loop_
_entity_poly.entity_id
_entity_poly.type
_entity_poly.pdbx_seq_one_letter_code
_entity_poly.pdbx_strand_id
1 'polypeptide(L)'
;MLGGYFDFASPDASLLVSLLPALVHVRGVERLSVLVRLVGEESRAQRSGRELVLTRLVEVLLVEALRSAHGDDAPPGLLRGLADARLAVAIRHMHGHPARPWTMAQLAKKAALSRSAFFERFTRAVGMPPMEYLLAWRMSVAKDLLRRNELSVAEVAERVGYGSASTFSTAFSRYEGQSPGRFARQR
;
A
#
# COMPACT_ATOMS: atom_id res chain seq x y z
N MET A 1 14.98 24.72 -4.46
CA MET A 1 14.07 23.58 -4.56
C MET A 1 14.76 22.41 -3.88
N LEU A 2 14.11 21.72 -2.92
CA LEU A 2 14.60 20.48 -2.32
C LEU A 2 13.89 19.33 -3.03
N GLY A 3 14.65 18.37 -3.57
CA GLY A 3 14.13 17.17 -4.18
C GLY A 3 14.69 15.96 -3.47
N GLY A 4 13.89 14.93 -3.28
CA GLY A 4 14.27 13.65 -2.74
C GLY A 4 13.43 12.53 -3.36
N TYR A 5 13.89 11.32 -3.29
CA TYR A 5 13.14 10.12 -3.69
C TYR A 5 13.12 9.13 -2.54
N PHE A 6 12.08 8.31 -2.52
CA PHE A 6 11.93 7.23 -1.56
C PHE A 6 12.09 5.90 -2.27
N ASP A 7 12.98 5.08 -1.77
CA ASP A 7 13.04 3.67 -2.11
C ASP A 7 12.42 2.88 -0.96
N PHE A 8 11.32 2.20 -1.26
CA PHE A 8 10.63 1.38 -0.28
C PHE A 8 11.14 -0.05 -0.39
N ALA A 9 11.97 -0.45 0.55
CA ALA A 9 12.54 -1.80 0.61
C ALA A 9 11.50 -2.90 0.91
N SER A 10 10.24 -2.54 1.19
CA SER A 10 9.15 -3.49 1.41
C SER A 10 8.33 -3.68 0.14
N PRO A 11 8.01 -4.90 -0.26
CA PRO A 11 7.17 -5.20 -1.43
C PRO A 11 5.71 -4.77 -1.24
N ASP A 12 5.24 -4.65 0.00
CA ASP A 12 3.98 -4.00 0.34
C ASP A 12 3.99 -2.53 -0.10
N ALA A 13 5.17 -1.94 -0.19
CA ALA A 13 5.36 -0.57 -0.65
C ALA A 13 4.96 -0.38 -2.12
N SER A 14 5.16 -1.34 -3.00
CA SER A 14 4.78 -1.19 -4.41
C SER A 14 3.27 -1.03 -4.59
N LEU A 15 2.47 -1.78 -3.83
CA LEU A 15 1.02 -1.60 -3.81
C LEU A 15 0.64 -0.32 -3.06
N LEU A 16 1.27 -0.06 -1.91
CA LEU A 16 1.03 1.17 -1.17
C LEU A 16 1.31 2.39 -2.05
N VAL A 17 2.45 2.41 -2.75
CA VAL A 17 2.81 3.48 -3.69
C VAL A 17 1.82 3.59 -4.85
N SER A 18 1.36 2.48 -5.43
CA SER A 18 0.37 2.50 -6.52
C SER A 18 -1.00 3.02 -6.07
N LEU A 19 -1.29 2.95 -4.78
CA LEU A 19 -2.53 3.46 -4.15
C LEU A 19 -2.34 4.84 -3.51
N LEU A 20 -1.12 5.40 -3.54
CA LEU A 20 -0.89 6.80 -3.19
C LEU A 20 -1.28 7.69 -4.38
N PRO A 21 -1.76 8.91 -4.13
CA PRO A 21 -1.99 9.86 -5.20
C PRO A 21 -0.67 10.16 -5.92
N ALA A 22 -0.73 10.28 -7.26
CA ALA A 22 0.45 10.58 -8.08
C ALA A 22 1.13 11.92 -7.70
N LEU A 23 0.38 12.81 -7.08
CA LEU A 23 0.85 14.09 -6.55
C LEU A 23 0.10 14.41 -5.25
N VAL A 24 0.85 14.67 -4.19
CA VAL A 24 0.33 15.22 -2.94
C VAL A 24 0.74 16.69 -2.86
N HIS A 25 -0.24 17.58 -2.96
CA HIS A 25 -0.01 19.00 -2.84
C HIS A 25 -0.56 19.49 -1.51
N VAL A 26 0.32 19.95 -0.62
CA VAL A 26 -0.06 20.42 0.71
C VAL A 26 0.31 21.88 0.85
N ARG A 27 -0.64 22.70 1.33
CA ARG A 27 -0.43 24.13 1.59
C ARG A 27 -0.86 24.46 3.03
N GLY A 28 -0.16 25.41 3.63
CA GLY A 28 -0.58 26.02 4.90
C GLY A 28 -0.42 25.12 6.13
N VAL A 29 0.29 23.99 6.02
CA VAL A 29 0.57 23.13 7.17
C VAL A 29 1.90 23.50 7.79
N GLU A 30 1.85 24.24 8.91
CA GLU A 30 3.03 24.75 9.62
C GLU A 30 4.02 23.63 9.98
N ARG A 31 3.52 22.49 10.44
CA ARG A 31 4.34 21.32 10.79
C ARG A 31 5.18 20.80 9.63
N LEU A 32 4.63 20.78 8.41
CA LEU A 32 5.39 20.42 7.20
C LEU A 32 6.44 21.46 6.86
N SER A 33 6.14 22.74 7.02
CA SER A 33 7.10 23.83 6.79
C SER A 33 8.30 23.72 7.72
N VAL A 34 8.07 23.35 8.99
CA VAL A 34 9.14 23.10 9.97
C VAL A 34 10.01 21.92 9.54
N LEU A 35 9.38 20.78 9.14
CA LEU A 35 10.12 19.59 8.69
C LEU A 35 10.96 19.87 7.44
N VAL A 36 10.40 20.57 6.45
CA VAL A 36 11.14 20.97 5.23
C VAL A 36 12.33 21.84 5.57
N ARG A 37 12.18 22.76 6.51
CA ARG A 37 13.30 23.60 6.99
C ARG A 37 14.38 22.76 7.65
N LEU A 38 14.02 21.85 8.57
CA LEU A 38 14.97 20.94 9.23
C LEU A 38 15.72 20.06 8.22
N VAL A 39 15.04 19.50 7.23
CA VAL A 39 15.68 18.75 6.13
C VAL A 39 16.66 19.64 5.37
N GLY A 40 16.27 20.89 5.07
CA GLY A 40 17.14 21.86 4.39
C GLY A 40 18.37 22.24 5.19
N GLU A 41 18.24 22.44 6.50
CA GLU A 41 19.35 22.76 7.41
C GLU A 41 20.30 21.57 7.53
N GLU A 42 19.79 20.38 7.79
CA GLU A 42 20.60 19.17 7.91
C GLU A 42 21.28 18.77 6.59
N SER A 43 20.61 19.01 5.46
CA SER A 43 21.20 18.77 4.12
C SER A 43 22.44 19.62 3.86
N ARG A 44 22.52 20.83 4.43
CA ARG A 44 23.67 21.74 4.27
C ARG A 44 24.75 21.52 5.35
N ALA A 45 24.36 20.98 6.50
CA ALA A 45 25.27 20.75 7.60
C ALA A 45 26.10 19.46 7.38
N GLN A 46 27.42 19.57 7.43
CA GLN A 46 28.35 18.44 7.34
C GLN A 46 28.56 17.80 8.73
N ARG A 47 27.46 17.37 9.39
CA ARG A 47 27.51 16.80 10.74
C ARG A 47 27.62 15.28 10.71
N SER A 48 28.27 14.70 11.72
CA SER A 48 28.27 13.27 11.93
C SER A 48 26.83 12.75 12.11
N GLY A 49 26.49 11.63 11.45
CA GLY A 49 25.14 11.07 11.49
C GLY A 49 24.10 11.74 10.59
N ARG A 50 24.51 12.71 9.74
CA ARG A 50 23.64 13.45 8.81
C ARG A 50 22.71 12.53 8.02
N GLU A 51 23.22 11.46 7.44
CA GLU A 51 22.40 10.55 6.60
C GLU A 51 21.28 9.90 7.41
N LEU A 52 21.58 9.47 8.63
CA LEU A 52 20.57 8.90 9.52
C LEU A 52 19.50 9.94 9.89
N VAL A 53 19.91 11.16 10.24
CA VAL A 53 18.99 12.25 10.59
C VAL A 53 18.11 12.62 9.40
N LEU A 54 18.69 12.79 8.21
CA LEU A 54 17.96 13.09 6.99
C LEU A 54 16.94 11.99 6.67
N THR A 55 17.33 10.71 6.75
CA THR A 55 16.41 9.57 6.51
C THR A 55 15.20 9.68 7.45
N ARG A 56 15.40 9.90 8.74
CA ARG A 56 14.29 9.99 9.71
C ARG A 56 13.41 11.22 9.49
N LEU A 57 14.01 12.37 9.18
CA LEU A 57 13.25 13.59 8.88
C LEU A 57 12.39 13.43 7.64
N VAL A 58 12.91 12.79 6.59
CA VAL A 58 12.21 12.55 5.34
C VAL A 58 11.09 11.51 5.52
N GLU A 59 11.30 10.45 6.32
CA GLU A 59 10.24 9.51 6.71
C GLU A 59 9.07 10.22 7.44
N VAL A 60 9.39 11.06 8.42
CA VAL A 60 8.39 11.84 9.17
C VAL A 60 7.66 12.82 8.24
N LEU A 61 8.39 13.50 7.35
CA LEU A 61 7.82 14.43 6.39
C LEU A 61 6.83 13.72 5.44
N LEU A 62 7.16 12.51 4.96
CA LEU A 62 6.25 11.70 4.15
C LEU A 62 4.96 11.37 4.90
N VAL A 63 5.09 10.88 6.14
CA VAL A 63 3.92 10.54 6.97
C VAL A 63 3.04 11.77 7.22
N GLU A 64 3.62 12.93 7.54
CA GLU A 64 2.85 14.15 7.76
C GLU A 64 2.24 14.70 6.48
N ALA A 65 2.92 14.61 5.34
CA ALA A 65 2.36 14.98 4.03
C ALA A 65 1.15 14.11 3.69
N LEU A 66 1.27 12.79 3.90
CA LEU A 66 0.19 11.85 3.69
C LEU A 66 -0.99 12.09 4.65
N ARG A 67 -0.73 12.43 5.92
CA ARG A 67 -1.76 12.81 6.90
C ARG A 67 -2.47 14.11 6.49
N SER A 68 -1.73 15.09 6.01
CA SER A 68 -2.26 16.38 5.61
C SER A 68 -3.06 16.34 4.30
N ALA A 69 -2.86 15.29 3.49
CA ALA A 69 -3.65 15.03 2.30
C ALA A 69 -5.07 14.46 2.59
N HIS A 70 -5.46 14.34 3.86
CA HIS A 70 -6.73 13.80 4.32
C HIS A 70 -7.79 14.90 4.48
N GLY A 71 -8.28 15.46 3.38
CA GLY A 71 -9.49 16.29 3.34
C GLY A 71 -10.57 15.64 2.48
N ASP A 72 -11.78 16.21 2.47
CA ASP A 72 -12.87 15.75 1.59
C ASP A 72 -12.49 15.81 0.11
N ASP A 73 -11.55 16.68 -0.26
CA ASP A 73 -10.98 16.85 -1.59
C ASP A 73 -9.76 15.93 -1.88
N ALA A 74 -9.36 15.08 -0.94
CA ALA A 74 -8.24 14.17 -1.17
C ALA A 74 -8.60 13.16 -2.28
N PRO A 75 -7.66 12.88 -3.22
CA PRO A 75 -7.90 11.89 -4.26
C PRO A 75 -8.17 10.50 -3.62
N PRO A 76 -8.96 9.65 -4.30
CA PRO A 76 -9.17 8.29 -3.87
C PRO A 76 -7.84 7.55 -3.66
N GLY A 77 -7.76 6.71 -2.63
CA GLY A 77 -6.56 5.94 -2.33
C GLY A 77 -6.65 5.19 -1.01
N LEU A 78 -5.65 4.35 -0.73
CA LEU A 78 -5.61 3.55 0.50
C LEU A 78 -5.73 4.40 1.77
N LEU A 79 -5.05 5.55 1.81
CA LEU A 79 -5.06 6.42 2.99
C LEU A 79 -6.45 6.96 3.31
N ARG A 80 -7.21 7.35 2.27
CA ARG A 80 -8.61 7.76 2.43
C ARG A 80 -9.49 6.60 2.90
N GLY A 81 -9.24 5.39 2.39
CA GLY A 81 -9.89 4.17 2.88
C GLY A 81 -9.60 3.87 4.36
N LEU A 82 -8.35 4.07 4.79
CA LEU A 82 -7.93 3.86 6.19
C LEU A 82 -8.38 4.98 7.14
N ALA A 83 -8.60 6.19 6.64
CA ALA A 83 -9.17 7.30 7.41
C ALA A 83 -10.65 7.09 7.73
N ASP A 84 -11.37 6.33 6.92
CA ASP A 84 -12.74 5.91 7.21
C ASP A 84 -12.74 4.75 8.21
N ALA A 85 -13.21 4.99 9.43
CA ALA A 85 -13.18 4.02 10.53
C ALA A 85 -13.84 2.67 10.19
N ARG A 86 -14.90 2.66 9.36
CA ARG A 86 -15.60 1.44 8.93
C ARG A 86 -14.82 0.68 7.87
N LEU A 87 -14.33 1.38 6.84
CA LEU A 87 -13.54 0.77 5.78
C LEU A 87 -12.20 0.26 6.31
N ALA A 88 -11.57 0.99 7.23
CA ALA A 88 -10.32 0.59 7.87
C ALA A 88 -10.42 -0.79 8.55
N VAL A 89 -11.57 -1.15 9.12
CA VAL A 89 -11.78 -2.49 9.69
C VAL A 89 -11.71 -3.55 8.60
N ALA A 90 -12.42 -3.35 7.48
CA ALA A 90 -12.41 -4.32 6.37
C ALA A 90 -11.01 -4.42 5.73
N ILE A 91 -10.32 -3.30 5.50
CA ILE A 91 -8.97 -3.26 4.94
C ILE A 91 -7.99 -4.03 5.85
N ARG A 92 -7.99 -3.77 7.16
CA ARG A 92 -7.14 -4.52 8.11
C ARG A 92 -7.42 -6.03 8.09
N HIS A 93 -8.68 -6.44 7.93
CA HIS A 93 -9.01 -7.86 7.80
C HIS A 93 -8.50 -8.48 6.50
N MET A 94 -8.57 -7.76 5.36
CA MET A 94 -7.99 -8.20 4.10
C MET A 94 -6.47 -8.35 4.22
N HIS A 95 -5.79 -7.38 4.83
CA HIS A 95 -4.33 -7.37 5.01
C HIS A 95 -3.86 -8.46 5.95
N GLY A 96 -4.51 -8.63 7.10
CA GLY A 96 -4.11 -9.62 8.10
C GLY A 96 -4.41 -11.07 7.70
N HIS A 97 -5.35 -11.26 6.78
CA HIS A 97 -5.78 -12.61 6.36
C HIS A 97 -5.97 -12.69 4.83
N PRO A 98 -4.91 -12.51 4.02
CA PRO A 98 -5.01 -12.51 2.56
C PRO A 98 -5.48 -13.87 2.00
N ALA A 99 -5.09 -14.97 2.62
CA ALA A 99 -5.47 -16.30 2.19
C ALA A 99 -6.97 -16.63 2.40
N ARG A 100 -7.64 -15.90 3.31
CA ARG A 100 -9.05 -16.18 3.60
C ARG A 100 -9.94 -15.90 2.38
N PRO A 101 -10.90 -16.79 2.04
CA PRO A 101 -11.83 -16.60 0.92
C PRO A 101 -12.91 -15.56 1.28
N TRP A 102 -12.48 -14.30 1.35
CA TRP A 102 -13.37 -13.19 1.66
C TRP A 102 -14.44 -13.01 0.59
N THR A 103 -15.68 -12.84 1.03
CA THR A 103 -16.80 -12.43 0.18
C THR A 103 -17.17 -10.98 0.44
N MET A 104 -17.84 -10.34 -0.54
CA MET A 104 -18.40 -8.98 -0.37
C MET A 104 -19.29 -8.87 0.87
N ALA A 105 -20.11 -9.91 1.14
CA ALA A 105 -21.00 -9.93 2.30
C ALA A 105 -20.22 -9.96 3.62
N GLN A 106 -19.16 -10.73 3.70
CA GLN A 106 -18.31 -10.81 4.90
C GLN A 106 -17.57 -9.50 5.17
N LEU A 107 -17.01 -8.88 4.12
CA LEU A 107 -16.30 -7.59 4.25
C LEU A 107 -17.26 -6.46 4.61
N ALA A 108 -18.42 -6.40 3.99
CA ALA A 108 -19.48 -5.44 4.34
C ALA A 108 -19.93 -5.59 5.80
N LYS A 109 -20.11 -6.83 6.27
CA LYS A 109 -20.42 -7.12 7.69
C LYS A 109 -19.32 -6.62 8.63
N LYS A 110 -18.05 -6.78 8.26
CA LYS A 110 -16.91 -6.25 9.05
C LYS A 110 -16.91 -4.72 9.12
N ALA A 111 -17.33 -4.06 8.06
CA ALA A 111 -17.48 -2.61 8.00
C ALA A 111 -18.81 -2.10 8.64
N ALA A 112 -19.68 -2.99 9.14
CA ALA A 112 -21.03 -2.66 9.61
C ALA A 112 -21.85 -1.88 8.55
N LEU A 113 -21.82 -2.36 7.29
CA LEU A 113 -22.50 -1.78 6.14
C LEU A 113 -23.30 -2.85 5.37
N SER A 114 -24.30 -2.43 4.59
CA SER A 114 -24.89 -3.27 3.56
C SER A 114 -23.87 -3.51 2.43
N ARG A 115 -24.09 -4.55 1.61
CA ARG A 115 -23.18 -4.86 0.49
C ARG A 115 -23.05 -3.71 -0.51
N SER A 116 -24.16 -3.08 -0.87
CA SER A 116 -24.17 -1.92 -1.79
C SER A 116 -23.45 -0.71 -1.18
N ALA A 117 -23.79 -0.34 0.05
CA ALA A 117 -23.19 0.78 0.74
C ALA A 117 -21.66 0.56 0.94
N PHE A 118 -21.23 -0.66 1.26
CA PHE A 118 -19.82 -0.99 1.37
C PHE A 118 -19.09 -0.86 0.02
N PHE A 119 -19.67 -1.43 -1.05
CA PHE A 119 -19.09 -1.35 -2.39
C PHE A 119 -18.89 0.09 -2.85
N GLU A 120 -19.96 0.90 -2.78
CA GLU A 120 -19.92 2.30 -3.21
C GLU A 120 -18.94 3.15 -2.38
N ARG A 121 -19.02 3.02 -1.04
CA ARG A 121 -18.16 3.77 -0.13
C ARG A 121 -16.70 3.39 -0.28
N PHE A 122 -16.41 2.09 -0.39
CA PHE A 122 -15.06 1.59 -0.60
C PHE A 122 -14.48 2.06 -1.94
N THR A 123 -15.22 1.89 -3.04
CA THR A 123 -14.78 2.30 -4.38
C THR A 123 -14.54 3.81 -4.45
N ARG A 124 -15.40 4.61 -3.83
CA ARG A 124 -15.21 6.07 -3.75
C ARG A 124 -13.99 6.46 -2.92
N ALA A 125 -13.75 5.78 -1.80
CA ALA A 125 -12.64 6.11 -0.91
C ALA A 125 -11.30 5.59 -1.43
N VAL A 126 -11.24 4.33 -1.91
CA VAL A 126 -10.00 3.66 -2.31
C VAL A 126 -9.69 3.84 -3.80
N GLY A 127 -10.70 4.14 -4.63
CA GLY A 127 -10.55 4.33 -6.06
C GLY A 127 -10.67 3.05 -6.89
N MET A 128 -10.90 1.90 -6.24
CA MET A 128 -11.10 0.61 -6.91
C MET A 128 -12.08 -0.28 -6.12
N PRO A 129 -12.75 -1.24 -6.76
CA PRO A 129 -13.68 -2.18 -6.11
C PRO A 129 -13.00 -3.03 -5.03
N PRO A 130 -13.71 -3.40 -3.93
CA PRO A 130 -13.11 -4.14 -2.81
C PRO A 130 -12.44 -5.46 -3.19
N MET A 131 -13.00 -6.22 -4.12
CA MET A 131 -12.44 -7.52 -4.51
C MET A 131 -11.24 -7.38 -5.44
N GLU A 132 -11.18 -6.32 -6.25
CA GLU A 132 -9.99 -5.96 -7.03
C GLU A 132 -8.85 -5.50 -6.11
N TYR A 133 -9.18 -4.72 -5.07
CA TYR A 133 -8.23 -4.36 -4.04
C TYR A 133 -7.64 -5.59 -3.34
N LEU A 134 -8.49 -6.54 -2.94
CA LEU A 134 -8.02 -7.78 -2.32
C LEU A 134 -7.12 -8.60 -3.27
N LEU A 135 -7.45 -8.65 -4.56
CA LEU A 135 -6.61 -9.29 -5.57
C LEU A 135 -5.24 -8.61 -5.66
N ALA A 136 -5.23 -7.28 -5.78
CA ALA A 136 -4.00 -6.49 -5.83
C ALA A 136 -3.14 -6.71 -4.58
N TRP A 137 -3.75 -6.74 -3.39
CA TRP A 137 -3.06 -7.03 -2.13
C TRP A 137 -2.43 -8.44 -2.13
N ARG A 138 -3.19 -9.46 -2.54
CA ARG A 138 -2.68 -10.84 -2.68
C ARG A 138 -1.49 -10.93 -3.63
N MET A 139 -1.54 -10.23 -4.77
CA MET A 139 -0.44 -10.19 -5.73
C MET A 139 0.79 -9.47 -5.17
N SER A 140 0.60 -8.41 -4.39
CA SER A 140 1.70 -7.73 -3.70
C SER A 140 2.39 -8.64 -2.69
N VAL A 141 1.63 -9.32 -1.83
CA VAL A 141 2.17 -10.31 -0.88
C VAL A 141 2.87 -11.46 -1.61
N ALA A 142 2.29 -11.95 -2.72
CA ALA A 142 2.92 -12.99 -3.53
C ALA A 142 4.25 -12.55 -4.11
N LYS A 143 4.35 -11.32 -4.62
CA LYS A 143 5.61 -10.75 -5.13
C LYS A 143 6.71 -10.72 -4.07
N ASP A 144 6.37 -10.35 -2.85
CA ASP A 144 7.32 -10.37 -1.73
C ASP A 144 7.83 -11.78 -1.43
N LEU A 145 6.90 -12.71 -1.25
CA LEU A 145 7.24 -14.10 -0.96
C LEU A 145 8.11 -14.72 -2.07
N LEU A 146 7.80 -14.41 -3.33
CA LEU A 146 8.59 -14.88 -4.48
C LEU A 146 9.99 -14.26 -4.52
N ARG A 147 10.15 -12.97 -4.18
CA ARG A 147 11.46 -12.30 -4.13
C ARG A 147 12.37 -12.85 -3.04
N ARG A 148 11.82 -13.20 -1.88
CA ARG A 148 12.58 -13.85 -0.80
C ARG A 148 13.09 -15.22 -1.20
N ASN A 149 12.44 -15.86 -2.17
CA ASN A 149 12.81 -17.16 -2.72
C ASN A 149 13.00 -18.28 -1.67
N GLU A 150 12.25 -18.17 -0.57
CA GLU A 150 12.28 -19.13 0.55
C GLU A 150 11.18 -20.19 0.43
N LEU A 151 10.19 -19.93 -0.45
CA LEU A 151 9.00 -20.74 -0.62
C LEU A 151 8.84 -21.20 -2.07
N SER A 152 8.32 -22.39 -2.25
CA SER A 152 7.87 -22.89 -3.55
C SER A 152 6.65 -22.09 -4.04
N VAL A 153 6.41 -22.11 -5.35
CA VAL A 153 5.23 -21.47 -5.95
C VAL A 153 3.92 -22.01 -5.37
N ALA A 154 3.89 -23.29 -4.97
CA ALA A 154 2.73 -23.91 -4.34
C ALA A 154 2.46 -23.33 -2.94
N GLU A 155 3.48 -23.19 -2.12
CA GLU A 155 3.38 -22.58 -0.79
C GLU A 155 2.99 -21.09 -0.87
N VAL A 156 3.53 -20.36 -1.85
CA VAL A 156 3.11 -18.97 -2.11
C VAL A 156 1.63 -18.92 -2.48
N ALA A 157 1.17 -19.81 -3.38
CA ALA A 157 -0.23 -19.89 -3.77
C ALA A 157 -1.16 -20.07 -2.56
N GLU A 158 -0.83 -20.99 -1.68
CA GLU A 158 -1.60 -21.25 -0.45
C GLU A 158 -1.63 -20.02 0.46
N ARG A 159 -0.49 -19.38 0.70
CA ARG A 159 -0.38 -18.19 1.57
C ARG A 159 -1.18 -16.99 1.08
N VAL A 160 -1.43 -16.91 -0.23
CA VAL A 160 -2.25 -15.84 -0.81
C VAL A 160 -3.66 -16.28 -1.17
N GLY A 161 -4.07 -17.48 -0.76
CA GLY A 161 -5.46 -17.96 -0.81
C GLY A 161 -5.88 -18.56 -2.15
N TYR A 162 -4.95 -19.20 -2.86
CA TYR A 162 -5.24 -20.02 -4.04
C TYR A 162 -5.17 -21.52 -3.70
N GLY A 163 -6.15 -22.26 -4.17
CA GLY A 163 -6.24 -23.70 -3.91
C GLY A 163 -5.23 -24.56 -4.70
N SER A 164 -4.52 -23.97 -5.68
CA SER A 164 -3.47 -24.68 -6.43
C SER A 164 -2.45 -23.73 -7.02
N ALA A 165 -1.21 -24.23 -7.21
CA ALA A 165 -0.15 -23.50 -7.88
C ALA A 165 -0.50 -23.14 -9.34
N SER A 166 -1.27 -23.96 -10.03
CA SER A 166 -1.72 -23.72 -11.40
C SER A 166 -2.67 -22.53 -11.49
N THR A 167 -3.72 -22.50 -10.65
CA THR A 167 -4.67 -21.39 -10.60
C THR A 167 -3.98 -20.09 -10.22
N PHE A 168 -3.07 -20.14 -9.23
CA PHE A 168 -2.26 -19.00 -8.84
C PHE A 168 -1.38 -18.50 -9.99
N SER A 169 -0.64 -19.41 -10.65
CA SER A 169 0.26 -19.04 -11.74
C SER A 169 -0.46 -18.37 -12.90
N THR A 170 -1.66 -18.84 -13.22
CA THR A 170 -2.53 -18.23 -14.25
C THR A 170 -2.97 -16.82 -13.81
N ALA A 171 -3.44 -16.65 -12.56
CA ALA A 171 -3.88 -15.37 -12.04
C ALA A 171 -2.70 -14.37 -11.93
N PHE A 172 -1.56 -14.82 -11.43
CA PHE A 172 -0.35 -14.02 -11.31
C PHE A 172 0.19 -13.57 -12.68
N SER A 173 0.25 -14.49 -13.66
CA SER A 173 0.72 -14.16 -15.01
C SER A 173 -0.21 -13.16 -15.70
N ARG A 174 -1.52 -13.28 -15.49
CA ARG A 174 -2.51 -12.32 -16.02
C ARG A 174 -2.33 -10.93 -15.37
N TYR A 175 -1.99 -10.88 -14.09
CA TYR A 175 -1.84 -9.63 -13.34
C TYR A 175 -0.50 -8.94 -13.60
N GLU A 176 0.61 -9.70 -13.60
CA GLU A 176 1.99 -9.18 -13.69
C GLU A 176 2.60 -9.27 -15.09
N GLY A 177 1.92 -9.90 -16.06
CA GLY A 177 2.43 -10.09 -17.42
C GLY A 177 3.51 -11.19 -17.54
N GLN A 178 3.88 -11.86 -16.45
CA GLN A 178 4.89 -12.93 -16.44
C GLN A 178 4.61 -13.97 -15.36
N SER A 179 5.16 -15.18 -15.55
CA SER A 179 4.95 -16.28 -14.61
C SER A 179 5.65 -16.05 -13.25
N PRO A 180 5.13 -16.64 -12.14
CA PRO A 180 5.75 -16.54 -10.82
C PRO A 180 7.21 -16.96 -10.79
N GLY A 181 7.55 -18.06 -11.46
CA GLY A 181 8.92 -18.56 -11.53
C GLY A 181 9.88 -17.66 -12.32
N ARG A 182 9.38 -16.94 -13.34
CA ARG A 182 10.18 -15.92 -14.04
C ARG A 182 10.38 -14.68 -13.16
N PHE A 183 9.34 -14.26 -12.49
CA PHE A 183 9.38 -13.12 -11.55
C PHE A 183 10.39 -13.36 -10.40
N ALA A 184 10.39 -14.56 -9.80
CA ALA A 184 11.32 -14.92 -8.72
C ALA A 184 12.79 -14.88 -9.11
N ARG A 185 13.12 -15.11 -10.40
CA ARG A 185 14.50 -15.09 -10.92
C ARG A 185 15.01 -13.69 -11.30
N GLN A 186 14.15 -12.70 -11.39
CA GLN A 186 14.54 -11.30 -11.66
C GLN A 186 14.97 -10.65 -10.34
N ARG A 187 16.27 -10.62 -10.10
CA ARG A 187 16.91 -9.87 -9.01
C ARG A 187 17.30 -8.48 -9.46
#